data_839e3f17a9bf62e05e7ea4cd1868ff4a
#
_entry.id   839e3f17a9bf62e05e7ea4cd1868ff4a
#
_cell.length_a   1.000
_cell.length_b   1.000
_cell.length_c   1.000
_cell.angle_alpha   90.00
_cell.angle_beta   90.00
_cell.angle_gamma   90.00
#
_symmetry.space_group_name_H-M   'P 1'
#
loop_
_entity.id
_entity.type
_entity.pdbx_description
1 polymer ?
#
loop_
_entity_poly.entity_id
_entity_poly.type
_entity_poly.pdbx_seq_one_letter_code
_entity_poly.pdbx_strand_id
1 'polypeptide(L)'
;GSPDYFSEQPDIFCGTSPVPLSNAGYQYARTGIAYVGLGTFVSSIFPNGINRREYIGGELSDTLKQGHEYCVSFYISVAEELKYVTDGIGLYLSIDSAVDYTINTNLPFVPQISNPSGNIIYDTLNWVQISGTYIANGGEKYFTIGNFKDDANTLIDSINNNVPQSRYVSYLFIDDVSVIDCTVGISEVNNNKDIGRLYPNPARTTVYYESELNDNENGLLELYDMLGNKLSAYTLNHGKNKITIETSGYARGVYMVKVNITDRQPEFIKLILQ
;
A
#
# COMPACT_ATOMS: atom_id res chain seq x y z
N GLY A 1 -24.46 0.92 -9.79
CA GLY A 1 -23.76 1.95 -10.58
C GLY A 1 -22.43 1.38 -11.09
N SER A 2 -21.90 2.00 -12.09
CA SER A 2 -20.59 1.66 -12.61
C SER A 2 -19.64 2.82 -12.29
N PRO A 3 -18.45 2.56 -11.70
CA PRO A 3 -17.41 3.55 -11.56
C PRO A 3 -17.02 4.18 -12.89
N ASP A 4 -16.55 5.42 -12.86
CA ASP A 4 -16.10 6.15 -14.03
C ASP A 4 -14.59 6.08 -14.18
N TYR A 5 -14.09 6.08 -15.41
CA TYR A 5 -12.67 6.13 -15.73
C TYR A 5 -12.31 7.53 -16.25
N PHE A 6 -11.26 8.10 -15.68
CA PHE A 6 -10.74 9.43 -15.99
C PHE A 6 -9.34 9.33 -16.57
N SER A 7 -9.06 10.04 -17.68
CA SER A 7 -7.75 9.98 -18.34
C SER A 7 -7.41 11.29 -19.04
N GLU A 8 -6.12 11.64 -19.05
CA GLU A 8 -5.56 12.71 -19.88
C GLU A 8 -5.64 12.38 -21.38
N GLN A 9 -5.80 11.10 -21.71
CA GLN A 9 -6.02 10.60 -23.06
C GLN A 9 -7.40 9.93 -23.16
N PRO A 10 -8.50 10.71 -23.15
CA PRO A 10 -9.83 10.16 -23.14
C PRO A 10 -10.13 9.43 -24.45
N ASP A 11 -10.52 8.16 -24.32
CA ASP A 11 -11.06 7.40 -25.43
C ASP A 11 -12.57 7.66 -25.52
N ILE A 12 -12.97 8.39 -26.54
CA ILE A 12 -14.39 8.74 -26.80
C ILE A 12 -15.28 7.51 -27.05
N PHE A 13 -14.70 6.37 -27.43
CA PHE A 13 -15.43 5.13 -27.63
C PHE A 13 -15.64 4.33 -26.34
N CYS A 14 -14.85 4.57 -25.30
CA CYS A 14 -14.94 3.88 -24.01
C CYS A 14 -15.61 4.71 -22.93
N GLY A 15 -16.13 5.90 -23.23
CA GLY A 15 -16.84 6.75 -22.25
C GLY A 15 -15.94 7.29 -21.14
N THR A 16 -14.66 7.51 -21.43
CA THR A 16 -13.72 8.07 -20.46
C THR A 16 -13.99 9.56 -20.25
N SER A 17 -13.88 10.01 -19.01
CA SER A 17 -13.95 11.42 -18.65
C SER A 17 -12.58 12.08 -18.78
N PRO A 18 -12.51 13.35 -19.26
CA PRO A 18 -11.23 14.05 -19.39
C PRO A 18 -10.63 14.44 -18.05
N VAL A 19 -9.30 14.46 -18.00
CA VAL A 19 -8.47 14.96 -16.90
C VAL A 19 -7.76 16.23 -17.41
N PRO A 20 -7.60 17.28 -16.60
CA PRO A 20 -7.99 17.39 -15.18
C PRO A 20 -9.43 17.86 -14.94
N LEU A 21 -10.12 18.38 -15.95
CA LEU A 21 -11.46 18.96 -15.82
C LEU A 21 -12.53 17.98 -16.28
N SER A 22 -13.39 17.58 -15.38
CA SER A 22 -14.52 16.70 -15.61
C SER A 22 -15.84 17.30 -15.08
N ASN A 23 -16.95 16.60 -15.31
CA ASN A 23 -18.24 16.98 -14.73
C ASN A 23 -18.31 16.79 -13.19
N ALA A 24 -17.38 16.01 -12.61
CA ALA A 24 -17.33 15.76 -11.17
C ALA A 24 -16.42 16.74 -10.43
N GLY A 25 -15.44 17.34 -11.14
CA GLY A 25 -14.51 18.28 -10.56
C GLY A 25 -13.20 18.38 -11.34
N TYR A 26 -12.22 19.06 -10.74
CA TYR A 26 -10.90 19.30 -11.29
C TYR A 26 -9.85 18.53 -10.49
N GLN A 27 -9.24 17.48 -11.09
CA GLN A 27 -8.17 16.74 -10.46
C GLN A 27 -7.21 16.17 -11.51
N TYR A 28 -5.90 16.26 -11.25
CA TYR A 28 -4.89 15.50 -12.00
C TYR A 28 -4.72 14.10 -11.43
N ALA A 29 -4.33 13.15 -12.27
CA ALA A 29 -3.88 11.85 -11.77
C ALA A 29 -2.74 12.04 -10.75
N ARG A 30 -2.74 11.24 -9.68
CA ARG A 30 -1.68 11.28 -8.68
C ARG A 30 -0.37 10.75 -9.27
N THR A 31 -0.47 9.65 -10.00
CA THR A 31 0.62 9.12 -10.82
C THR A 31 0.08 8.69 -12.18
N GLY A 32 0.96 8.57 -13.16
CA GLY A 32 0.54 8.22 -14.52
C GLY A 32 -0.33 9.29 -15.17
N ILE A 33 -1.40 8.86 -15.87
CA ILE A 33 -2.26 9.73 -16.69
C ILE A 33 -3.76 9.50 -16.44
N ALA A 34 -4.12 8.65 -15.47
CA ALA A 34 -5.50 8.22 -15.30
C ALA A 34 -5.80 7.83 -13.84
N TYR A 35 -7.05 7.94 -13.46
CA TYR A 35 -7.61 7.49 -12.19
C TYR A 35 -9.06 7.04 -12.38
N VAL A 36 -9.67 6.52 -11.33
CA VAL A 36 -11.08 6.09 -11.33
C VAL A 36 -11.89 6.90 -10.33
N GLY A 37 -13.21 6.94 -10.50
CA GLY A 37 -14.09 7.64 -9.57
C GLY A 37 -15.34 6.81 -9.27
N LEU A 38 -15.89 7.01 -8.07
CA LEU A 38 -17.09 6.29 -7.61
C LEU A 38 -17.96 7.11 -6.67
N GLY A 39 -19.25 6.85 -6.74
CA GLY A 39 -20.25 7.39 -5.82
C GLY A 39 -20.25 6.62 -4.49
N THR A 40 -19.96 7.32 -3.40
CA THR A 40 -19.93 6.74 -2.04
C THR A 40 -21.22 6.96 -1.26
N PHE A 41 -22.05 7.89 -1.69
CA PHE A 41 -23.38 8.19 -1.14
C PHE A 41 -24.25 8.84 -2.19
N VAL A 42 -25.51 8.45 -2.24
CA VAL A 42 -26.54 9.08 -3.10
C VAL A 42 -27.73 9.46 -2.24
N SER A 43 -28.18 10.70 -2.34
CA SER A 43 -29.32 11.18 -1.56
C SER A 43 -30.61 10.40 -1.85
N SER A 44 -31.39 10.17 -0.82
CA SER A 44 -32.70 9.49 -0.90
C SER A 44 -33.76 10.23 -1.74
N ILE A 45 -33.49 11.46 -2.16
CA ILE A 45 -34.34 12.17 -3.12
C ILE A 45 -34.37 11.53 -4.51
N PHE A 46 -33.32 10.73 -4.84
CA PHE A 46 -33.28 9.99 -6.09
C PHE A 46 -34.09 8.69 -5.99
N PRO A 47 -34.80 8.28 -7.04
CA PRO A 47 -35.35 6.94 -7.12
C PRO A 47 -34.26 5.89 -6.91
N ASN A 48 -34.48 4.96 -5.97
CA ASN A 48 -33.50 3.96 -5.56
C ASN A 48 -32.16 4.53 -5.03
N GLY A 49 -32.19 5.75 -4.45
CA GLY A 49 -30.99 6.38 -3.86
C GLY A 49 -30.58 5.78 -2.51
N ILE A 50 -31.52 5.16 -1.77
CA ILE A 50 -31.26 4.58 -0.43
C ILE A 50 -30.20 3.49 -0.52
N ASN A 51 -29.16 3.64 0.28
CA ASN A 51 -28.00 2.75 0.36
C ASN A 51 -27.29 2.51 -0.98
N ARG A 52 -27.53 3.37 -1.97
CA ARG A 52 -26.89 3.23 -3.28
C ARG A 52 -25.41 3.54 -3.19
N ARG A 53 -24.59 2.59 -3.69
CA ARG A 53 -23.13 2.65 -3.67
C ARG A 53 -22.56 2.21 -5.01
N GLU A 54 -21.36 2.66 -5.28
CA GLU A 54 -20.53 2.16 -6.36
C GLU A 54 -19.26 1.55 -5.78
N TYR A 55 -18.71 0.57 -6.48
CA TYR A 55 -17.50 -0.15 -6.05
C TYR A 55 -16.54 -0.33 -7.21
N ILE A 56 -15.26 -0.20 -6.90
CA ILE A 56 -14.17 -0.57 -7.79
C ILE A 56 -13.65 -1.93 -7.32
N GLY A 57 -13.55 -2.88 -8.23
CA GLY A 57 -12.93 -4.19 -7.97
C GLY A 57 -11.75 -4.43 -8.88
N GLY A 58 -10.76 -5.14 -8.36
CA GLY A 58 -9.60 -5.56 -9.12
C GLY A 58 -9.02 -6.87 -8.62
N GLU A 59 -8.23 -7.52 -9.48
CA GLU A 59 -7.48 -8.72 -9.16
C GLU A 59 -6.05 -8.34 -8.77
N LEU A 60 -5.53 -8.94 -7.71
CA LEU A 60 -4.13 -8.78 -7.29
C LEU A 60 -3.21 -9.58 -8.23
N SER A 61 -1.99 -9.10 -8.44
CA SER A 61 -0.98 -9.82 -9.24
C SER A 61 -0.67 -11.20 -8.69
N ASP A 62 -0.67 -11.33 -7.36
CA ASP A 62 -0.46 -12.58 -6.63
C ASP A 62 -1.51 -12.80 -5.56
N THR A 63 -1.74 -14.06 -5.20
CA THR A 63 -2.59 -14.45 -4.08
C THR A 63 -1.87 -14.17 -2.76
N LEU A 64 -2.58 -13.61 -1.77
CA LEU A 64 -2.01 -13.33 -0.47
C LEU A 64 -1.71 -14.62 0.30
N LYS A 65 -0.60 -14.64 1.02
CA LYS A 65 -0.10 -15.79 1.77
C LYS A 65 -0.60 -15.74 3.20
N GLN A 66 -1.09 -16.87 3.70
CA GLN A 66 -1.58 -16.98 5.08
C GLN A 66 -0.52 -16.56 6.10
N GLY A 67 -0.94 -15.71 7.04
CA GLY A 67 -0.11 -15.25 8.15
C GLY A 67 0.89 -14.14 7.78
N HIS A 68 0.99 -13.75 6.51
CA HIS A 68 1.81 -12.60 6.09
C HIS A 68 1.07 -11.29 6.39
N GLU A 69 1.82 -10.28 6.81
CA GLU A 69 1.31 -8.93 6.97
C GLU A 69 1.48 -8.16 5.66
N TYR A 70 0.38 -7.57 5.21
CA TYR A 70 0.36 -6.75 4.00
C TYR A 70 0.11 -5.30 4.34
N CYS A 71 0.95 -4.41 3.81
CA CYS A 71 0.74 -2.97 3.82
C CYS A 71 -0.19 -2.62 2.65
N VAL A 72 -1.37 -2.09 2.99
CA VAL A 72 -2.40 -1.74 2.02
C VAL A 72 -2.59 -0.24 2.02
N SER A 73 -2.63 0.36 0.85
CA SER A 73 -2.94 1.78 0.71
C SER A 73 -3.63 2.09 -0.61
N PHE A 74 -4.39 3.18 -0.62
CA PHE A 74 -4.92 3.83 -1.81
C PHE A 74 -5.08 5.31 -1.54
N TYR A 75 -5.20 6.10 -2.59
CA TYR A 75 -5.34 7.55 -2.45
C TYR A 75 -6.70 8.00 -2.96
N ILE A 76 -7.27 8.99 -2.28
CA ILE A 76 -8.56 9.57 -2.64
C ILE A 76 -8.46 11.08 -2.75
N SER A 77 -9.31 11.67 -3.60
CA SER A 77 -9.58 13.10 -3.62
C SER A 77 -11.09 13.33 -3.78
N VAL A 78 -11.61 14.38 -3.18
CA VAL A 78 -13.04 14.68 -3.20
C VAL A 78 -13.40 15.44 -4.47
N ALA A 79 -14.50 15.05 -5.12
CA ALA A 79 -15.05 15.74 -6.29
C ALA A 79 -15.85 16.97 -5.85
N GLU A 80 -15.32 18.18 -6.08
CA GLU A 80 -15.86 19.45 -5.55
C GLU A 80 -17.13 19.93 -6.22
N GLU A 81 -17.44 19.41 -7.41
CA GLU A 81 -18.65 19.79 -8.13
C GLU A 81 -19.93 19.09 -7.61
N LEU A 82 -19.80 18.24 -6.59
CA LEU A 82 -20.88 17.50 -5.97
C LEU A 82 -21.16 18.02 -4.55
N LYS A 83 -22.33 17.67 -4.01
CA LYS A 83 -22.80 18.30 -2.77
C LYS A 83 -22.15 17.73 -1.52
N TYR A 84 -22.02 16.41 -1.44
CA TYR A 84 -21.72 15.73 -0.18
C TYR A 84 -20.31 15.18 -0.12
N VAL A 85 -19.81 15.12 1.11
CA VAL A 85 -18.62 14.37 1.51
C VAL A 85 -19.00 13.35 2.58
N THR A 86 -18.24 12.28 2.71
CA THR A 86 -18.53 11.22 3.68
C THR A 86 -17.27 10.75 4.40
N ASP A 87 -17.48 10.03 5.53
CA ASP A 87 -16.46 9.23 6.18
C ASP A 87 -16.38 7.80 5.61
N GLY A 88 -17.31 7.43 4.76
CA GLY A 88 -17.50 6.06 4.27
C GLY A 88 -16.63 5.74 3.07
N ILE A 89 -15.44 5.16 3.31
CA ILE A 89 -14.59 4.56 2.27
C ILE A 89 -13.70 3.49 2.89
N GLY A 90 -13.50 2.37 2.21
CA GLY A 90 -12.62 1.28 2.64
C GLY A 90 -12.26 0.35 1.51
N LEU A 91 -11.30 -0.54 1.78
CA LEU A 91 -10.82 -1.58 0.89
C LEU A 91 -11.05 -2.95 1.55
N TYR A 92 -11.73 -3.82 0.84
CA TYR A 92 -12.01 -5.20 1.22
C TYR A 92 -11.20 -6.16 0.37
N LEU A 93 -10.50 -7.09 1.01
CA LEU A 93 -9.72 -8.17 0.39
C LEU A 93 -10.50 -9.48 0.48
N SER A 94 -10.58 -10.23 -0.62
CA SER A 94 -11.39 -11.47 -0.73
C SER A 94 -10.76 -12.53 -1.62
N ILE A 95 -11.20 -13.78 -1.41
CA ILE A 95 -10.78 -14.93 -2.24
C ILE A 95 -11.46 -14.86 -3.61
N ASP A 96 -12.76 -14.52 -3.63
CA ASP A 96 -13.54 -14.36 -4.84
C ASP A 96 -13.89 -12.89 -5.08
N SER A 97 -14.19 -12.53 -6.31
CA SER A 97 -14.63 -11.18 -6.65
C SER A 97 -15.91 -10.83 -5.88
N ALA A 98 -15.85 -9.77 -5.07
CA ALA A 98 -16.98 -9.28 -4.29
C ALA A 98 -17.88 -8.30 -5.06
N VAL A 99 -17.48 -7.87 -6.26
CA VAL A 99 -18.23 -6.91 -7.07
C VAL A 99 -19.31 -7.64 -7.85
N ASP A 100 -20.55 -7.36 -7.52
CA ASP A 100 -21.72 -7.76 -8.30
C ASP A 100 -22.34 -6.51 -8.96
N TYR A 101 -22.22 -6.42 -10.27
CA TYR A 101 -22.75 -5.30 -11.05
C TYR A 101 -24.27 -5.18 -11.03
N THR A 102 -24.99 -6.18 -10.53
CA THR A 102 -26.45 -6.16 -10.37
C THR A 102 -26.89 -5.52 -9.07
N ILE A 103 -25.99 -5.41 -8.08
CA ILE A 103 -26.26 -4.86 -6.76
C ILE A 103 -25.96 -3.36 -6.77
N ASN A 104 -26.95 -2.54 -6.46
CA ASN A 104 -26.83 -1.09 -6.32
C ASN A 104 -26.92 -0.61 -4.87
N THR A 105 -26.73 -1.50 -3.91
CA THR A 105 -26.76 -1.20 -2.47
C THR A 105 -25.38 -1.42 -1.84
N ASN A 106 -25.23 -1.05 -0.56
CA ASN A 106 -24.02 -1.34 0.16
C ASN A 106 -23.77 -2.85 0.25
N LEU A 107 -22.55 -3.27 -0.06
CA LEU A 107 -22.11 -4.66 0.08
C LEU A 107 -22.01 -5.03 1.57
N PRO A 108 -22.47 -6.23 1.98
CA PRO A 108 -22.53 -6.66 3.37
C PRO A 108 -21.17 -7.16 3.91
N PHE A 109 -20.09 -6.47 3.56
CA PHE A 109 -18.74 -6.82 3.98
C PHE A 109 -18.17 -5.77 4.93
N VAL A 110 -17.22 -6.19 5.76
CA VAL A 110 -16.42 -5.30 6.62
C VAL A 110 -15.05 -5.17 5.99
N PRO A 111 -14.69 -3.99 5.47
CA PRO A 111 -13.37 -3.78 4.86
C PRO A 111 -12.26 -3.89 5.91
N GLN A 112 -11.15 -4.55 5.56
CA GLN A 112 -10.00 -4.68 6.44
C GLN A 112 -9.27 -3.34 6.61
N ILE A 113 -9.29 -2.51 5.57
CA ILE A 113 -8.71 -1.16 5.61
C ILE A 113 -9.83 -0.17 5.35
N SER A 114 -9.99 0.80 6.24
CA SER A 114 -11.02 1.81 6.11
C SER A 114 -10.58 3.15 6.68
N ASN A 115 -11.14 4.21 6.13
CA ASN A 115 -11.11 5.52 6.77
C ASN A 115 -11.81 5.42 8.14
N PRO A 116 -11.22 5.99 9.22
CA PRO A 116 -11.84 5.96 10.54
C PRO A 116 -13.25 6.54 10.55
N SER A 117 -14.17 5.88 11.26
CA SER A 117 -15.53 6.40 11.44
C SER A 117 -15.49 7.78 12.10
N GLY A 118 -16.24 8.71 11.55
CA GLY A 118 -16.27 10.11 12.01
C GLY A 118 -15.24 11.02 11.32
N ASN A 119 -14.29 10.48 10.58
CA ASN A 119 -13.32 11.26 9.83
C ASN A 119 -13.86 11.60 8.44
N ILE A 120 -14.66 12.65 8.31
CA ILE A 120 -15.12 13.12 7.01
C ILE A 120 -13.95 13.77 6.26
N ILE A 121 -13.74 13.37 5.01
CA ILE A 121 -12.64 13.87 4.17
C ILE A 121 -13.17 14.99 3.30
N TYR A 122 -12.53 16.17 3.36
CA TYR A 122 -12.94 17.40 2.66
C TYR A 122 -11.96 17.85 1.58
N ASP A 123 -10.76 17.22 1.48
CA ASP A 123 -9.71 17.70 0.58
C ASP A 123 -10.10 17.45 -0.89
N THR A 124 -10.31 18.54 -1.61
CA THR A 124 -10.65 18.56 -3.05
C THR A 124 -9.44 18.87 -3.93
N LEU A 125 -8.30 19.23 -3.32
CA LEU A 125 -7.09 19.67 -4.04
C LEU A 125 -5.99 18.62 -4.02
N ASN A 126 -5.83 17.96 -2.86
CA ASN A 126 -4.76 17.00 -2.66
C ASN A 126 -5.31 15.57 -2.60
N TRP A 127 -4.44 14.64 -2.93
CA TRP A 127 -4.69 13.22 -2.72
C TRP A 127 -4.42 12.85 -1.25
N VAL A 128 -5.43 12.33 -0.57
CA VAL A 128 -5.37 11.86 0.82
C VAL A 128 -5.16 10.37 0.83
N GLN A 129 -4.15 9.90 1.55
CA GLN A 129 -3.86 8.47 1.67
C GLN A 129 -4.77 7.79 2.71
N ILE A 130 -5.40 6.69 2.32
CA ILE A 130 -6.02 5.72 3.22
C ILE A 130 -5.10 4.50 3.27
N SER A 131 -4.69 4.10 4.47
CA SER A 131 -3.74 3.00 4.62
C SER A 131 -3.90 2.24 5.92
N GLY A 132 -3.38 1.04 5.95
CA GLY A 132 -3.32 0.17 7.13
C GLY A 132 -2.58 -1.11 6.83
N THR A 133 -2.49 -1.99 7.83
CA THR A 133 -1.93 -3.33 7.67
C THR A 133 -3.01 -4.40 7.82
N TYR A 134 -2.81 -5.52 7.15
CA TYR A 134 -3.68 -6.67 7.18
C TYR A 134 -2.88 -7.96 7.26
N ILE A 135 -3.15 -8.79 8.26
CA ILE A 135 -2.60 -10.16 8.32
C ILE A 135 -3.53 -11.05 7.50
N ALA A 136 -3.02 -11.58 6.38
CA ALA A 136 -3.81 -12.35 5.45
C ALA A 136 -4.25 -13.70 6.02
N ASN A 137 -5.50 -14.08 5.75
CA ASN A 137 -6.00 -15.43 6.04
C ASN A 137 -5.48 -16.46 5.03
N GLY A 138 -5.02 -15.97 3.86
CA GLY A 138 -4.49 -16.75 2.76
C GLY A 138 -5.56 -17.05 1.70
N GLY A 139 -5.17 -16.88 0.45
CA GLY A 139 -6.06 -17.11 -0.69
C GLY A 139 -6.74 -15.87 -1.24
N GLU A 140 -6.67 -14.71 -0.54
CA GLU A 140 -7.22 -13.46 -1.05
C GLU A 140 -6.53 -13.08 -2.37
N LYS A 141 -7.32 -12.86 -3.38
CA LYS A 141 -6.87 -12.56 -4.74
C LYS A 141 -7.52 -11.32 -5.34
N TYR A 142 -8.55 -10.82 -4.71
CA TYR A 142 -9.32 -9.67 -5.18
C TYR A 142 -9.37 -8.57 -4.12
N PHE A 143 -9.44 -7.32 -4.59
CA PHE A 143 -9.79 -6.20 -3.74
C PHE A 143 -11.06 -5.53 -4.23
N THR A 144 -11.78 -4.89 -3.31
CA THR A 144 -12.96 -4.08 -3.60
C THR A 144 -12.88 -2.80 -2.78
N ILE A 145 -13.01 -1.63 -3.44
CA ILE A 145 -13.00 -0.31 -2.80
C ILE A 145 -14.38 0.32 -2.93
N GLY A 146 -14.88 0.90 -1.83
CA GLY A 146 -16.15 1.62 -1.80
C GLY A 146 -16.61 1.92 -0.39
N ASN A 147 -17.85 2.43 -0.26
CA ASN A 147 -18.51 2.63 1.02
C ASN A 147 -19.36 1.41 1.38
N PHE A 148 -18.91 0.63 2.37
CA PHE A 148 -19.59 -0.57 2.85
C PHE A 148 -20.65 -0.29 3.92
N LYS A 149 -20.75 0.96 4.41
CA LYS A 149 -21.76 1.38 5.38
C LYS A 149 -23.08 1.68 4.66
N ASP A 150 -24.19 1.40 5.32
CA ASP A 150 -25.50 1.91 4.91
C ASP A 150 -25.61 3.43 5.16
N ASP A 151 -26.73 4.02 4.73
CA ASP A 151 -26.95 5.47 4.89
C ASP A 151 -27.07 5.89 6.35
N ALA A 152 -27.60 5.03 7.22
CA ALA A 152 -27.75 5.33 8.65
C ALA A 152 -26.43 5.36 9.40
N ASN A 153 -25.41 4.64 8.91
CA ASN A 153 -24.08 4.55 9.50
C ASN A 153 -23.00 5.35 8.73
N THR A 154 -23.37 5.98 7.61
CA THR A 154 -22.49 6.87 6.85
C THR A 154 -22.66 8.31 7.33
N LEU A 155 -21.62 8.91 7.88
CA LEU A 155 -21.64 10.33 8.16
C LEU A 155 -21.43 11.12 6.88
N ILE A 156 -22.26 12.14 6.69
CA ILE A 156 -22.21 13.03 5.55
C ILE A 156 -22.16 14.48 6.00
N ASP A 157 -21.49 15.31 5.19
CA ASP A 157 -21.56 16.77 5.30
C ASP A 157 -21.68 17.39 3.89
N SER A 158 -21.96 18.69 3.81
CA SER A 158 -22.16 19.41 2.55
C SER A 158 -20.98 20.34 2.29
N ILE A 159 -20.31 20.18 1.15
CA ILE A 159 -19.23 21.09 0.71
C ILE A 159 -19.73 22.11 -0.33
N ASN A 160 -20.76 21.77 -1.08
CA ASN A 160 -21.30 22.63 -2.12
C ASN A 160 -22.82 22.69 -2.04
N ASN A 161 -23.33 23.77 -1.47
CA ASN A 161 -24.77 23.97 -1.25
C ASN A 161 -25.50 24.63 -2.45
N ASN A 162 -24.76 25.13 -3.45
CA ASN A 162 -25.30 25.83 -4.59
C ASN A 162 -25.45 24.97 -5.85
N VAL A 163 -25.45 23.67 -5.71
CA VAL A 163 -25.59 22.74 -6.83
C VAL A 163 -27.04 22.26 -7.02
N PRO A 164 -27.44 21.92 -8.25
CA PRO A 164 -28.76 21.37 -8.51
C PRO A 164 -28.94 20.02 -7.84
N GLN A 165 -30.19 19.60 -7.63
CA GLN A 165 -30.50 18.32 -6.97
C GLN A 165 -29.84 17.10 -7.65
N SER A 166 -29.63 17.16 -8.96
CA SER A 166 -28.93 16.11 -9.72
C SER A 166 -27.49 15.84 -9.22
N ARG A 167 -26.92 16.74 -8.43
CA ARG A 167 -25.56 16.62 -7.84
C ARG A 167 -25.58 16.31 -6.33
N TYR A 168 -26.68 15.86 -5.77
CA TYR A 168 -26.80 15.47 -4.36
C TYR A 168 -26.21 14.07 -4.11
N VAL A 169 -24.92 13.97 -4.36
CA VAL A 169 -24.10 12.76 -4.31
C VAL A 169 -22.79 13.08 -3.57
N SER A 170 -22.19 12.12 -2.93
CA SER A 170 -20.77 12.13 -2.55
C SER A 170 -19.99 11.28 -3.54
N TYR A 171 -18.91 11.81 -4.06
CA TYR A 171 -18.10 11.18 -5.08
C TYR A 171 -16.62 11.33 -4.79
N LEU A 172 -15.87 10.26 -4.91
CA LEU A 172 -14.42 10.23 -4.69
C LEU A 172 -13.69 9.79 -5.95
N PHE A 173 -12.60 10.47 -6.24
CA PHE A 173 -11.56 10.00 -7.13
C PHE A 173 -10.62 9.07 -6.37
N ILE A 174 -10.17 7.99 -7.01
CA ILE A 174 -9.31 6.95 -6.43
C ILE A 174 -8.11 6.73 -7.34
N ASP A 175 -6.92 6.68 -6.75
CA ASP A 175 -5.67 6.41 -7.47
C ASP A 175 -4.70 5.59 -6.61
N ASP A 176 -3.65 5.02 -7.24
CA ASP A 176 -2.51 4.36 -6.60
C ASP A 176 -2.89 3.31 -5.54
N VAL A 177 -3.71 2.34 -5.92
CA VAL A 177 -4.02 1.19 -5.06
C VAL A 177 -2.80 0.28 -4.95
N SER A 178 -2.39 -0.01 -3.72
CA SER A 178 -1.21 -0.83 -3.42
C SER A 178 -1.50 -1.85 -2.33
N VAL A 179 -1.10 -3.11 -2.56
CA VAL A 179 -1.11 -4.20 -1.59
C VAL A 179 0.27 -4.86 -1.66
N ILE A 180 1.11 -4.61 -0.66
CA ILE A 180 2.51 -5.05 -0.64
C ILE A 180 2.73 -5.93 0.58
N ASP A 181 3.36 -7.09 0.40
CA ASP A 181 3.82 -7.92 1.51
C ASP A 181 4.86 -7.15 2.32
N CYS A 182 4.47 -6.66 3.50
CA CYS A 182 5.33 -5.96 4.43
C CYS A 182 5.83 -6.83 5.58
N THR A 183 5.55 -8.12 5.54
CA THR A 183 6.24 -9.13 6.37
C THR A 183 7.74 -9.12 6.06
N VAL A 184 8.16 -8.53 4.95
CA VAL A 184 9.56 -8.30 4.56
C VAL A 184 10.17 -7.11 5.30
N GLY A 185 9.87 -6.94 6.57
CA GLY A 185 10.78 -6.29 7.50
C GLY A 185 11.61 -7.41 8.07
N ILE A 186 12.93 -7.41 7.80
CA ILE A 186 13.91 -8.31 8.40
C ILE A 186 13.22 -9.41 9.23
N SER A 187 12.71 -10.46 8.58
CA SER A 187 12.38 -11.65 9.31
C SER A 187 13.70 -12.04 9.97
N GLU A 188 13.76 -11.97 11.28
CA GLU A 188 14.67 -12.85 11.98
C GLU A 188 14.24 -14.25 11.51
N VAL A 189 14.91 -14.72 10.47
CA VAL A 189 14.78 -16.10 10.04
C VAL A 189 15.32 -16.89 11.20
N ASN A 190 14.44 -17.29 12.11
CA ASN A 190 14.66 -18.35 13.07
C ASN A 190 14.77 -19.70 12.33
N ASN A 191 15.57 -19.73 11.28
CA ASN A 191 16.18 -20.92 10.79
C ASN A 191 17.49 -21.04 11.58
N ASN A 192 17.49 -21.88 12.58
CA ASN A 192 18.65 -22.34 13.36
C ASN A 192 19.76 -22.89 12.44
N LYS A 193 20.39 -22.04 11.67
CA LYS A 193 21.75 -22.14 11.17
C LYS A 193 22.33 -20.74 11.22
N ASP A 194 23.07 -20.46 12.27
CA ASP A 194 23.79 -19.22 12.49
C ASP A 194 24.60 -18.86 11.23
N ILE A 195 24.10 -17.90 10.42
CA ILE A 195 24.84 -17.36 9.26
C ILE A 195 26.00 -16.52 9.76
N GLY A 196 25.96 -16.13 11.00
CA GLY A 196 26.97 -15.34 11.65
C GLY A 196 26.36 -14.19 12.45
N ARG A 197 27.18 -13.59 13.27
CA ARG A 197 26.80 -12.45 14.10
C ARG A 197 27.72 -11.28 13.91
N LEU A 198 27.13 -10.09 13.94
CA LEU A 198 27.82 -8.81 13.81
C LEU A 198 27.85 -8.11 15.16
N TYR A 199 29.03 -7.79 15.67
CA TYR A 199 29.18 -7.13 16.97
C TYR A 199 30.45 -6.28 17.09
N PRO A 200 30.44 -5.23 17.95
CA PRO A 200 29.28 -4.64 18.58
C PRO A 200 28.37 -3.98 17.54
N ASN A 201 27.06 -3.95 17.82
CA ASN A 201 26.10 -3.21 17.02
C ASN A 201 25.04 -2.62 17.97
N PRO A 202 25.01 -1.31 18.20
CA PRO A 202 25.78 -0.24 17.53
C PRO A 202 27.30 -0.26 17.78
N ALA A 203 28.07 0.25 16.78
CA ALA A 203 29.52 0.31 16.80
C ALA A 203 30.04 1.74 16.65
N ARG A 204 31.34 1.93 16.99
CA ARG A 204 32.01 3.25 16.83
C ARG A 204 33.13 3.23 15.80
N THR A 205 34.09 2.31 15.96
CA THR A 205 35.30 2.30 15.14
C THR A 205 35.55 0.97 14.46
N THR A 206 35.10 -0.12 15.08
CA THR A 206 35.38 -1.47 14.61
C THR A 206 34.19 -2.38 14.86
N VAL A 207 33.90 -3.23 13.90
CA VAL A 207 32.85 -4.25 13.94
C VAL A 207 33.46 -5.60 13.62
N TYR A 208 33.06 -6.64 14.31
CA TYR A 208 33.44 -8.00 14.04
C TYR A 208 32.26 -8.76 13.47
N TYR A 209 32.51 -9.53 12.45
CA TYR A 209 31.58 -10.53 11.94
C TYR A 209 32.17 -11.92 12.18
N GLU A 210 31.43 -12.79 12.83
CA GLU A 210 31.80 -14.19 13.07
C GLU A 210 30.76 -15.13 12.48
N SER A 211 31.21 -16.12 11.72
CA SER A 211 30.37 -17.19 11.15
C SER A 211 31.12 -18.51 11.09
N GLU A 212 30.37 -19.60 10.93
CA GLU A 212 30.94 -20.93 10.65
C GLU A 212 30.21 -21.52 9.43
N LEU A 213 30.98 -21.77 8.35
CA LEU A 213 30.45 -22.29 7.08
C LEU A 213 30.83 -23.78 6.97
N ASN A 214 29.97 -24.56 6.32
CA ASN A 214 30.25 -25.99 6.06
C ASN A 214 31.40 -26.16 5.05
N ASP A 215 31.94 -27.36 4.94
CA ASP A 215 33.13 -27.67 4.11
C ASP A 215 32.97 -27.32 2.62
N ASN A 216 31.75 -27.31 2.10
CA ASN A 216 31.45 -26.97 0.69
C ASN A 216 30.90 -25.55 0.50
N GLU A 217 30.87 -24.74 1.54
CA GLU A 217 30.31 -23.38 1.49
C GLU A 217 31.42 -22.35 1.46
N ASN A 218 31.27 -21.37 0.57
CA ASN A 218 32.05 -20.14 0.55
C ASN A 218 31.07 -18.98 0.46
N GLY A 219 31.52 -17.79 0.80
CA GLY A 219 30.62 -16.65 0.79
C GLY A 219 31.35 -15.31 0.60
N LEU A 220 30.53 -14.27 0.55
CA LEU A 220 30.96 -12.89 0.45
C LEU A 220 30.18 -12.04 1.44
N LEU A 221 30.88 -11.28 2.27
CA LEU A 221 30.31 -10.29 3.16
C LEU A 221 30.58 -8.91 2.55
N GLU A 222 29.52 -8.14 2.32
CA GLU A 222 29.60 -6.84 1.67
C GLU A 222 28.93 -5.76 2.55
N LEU A 223 29.60 -4.62 2.70
CA LEU A 223 29.05 -3.47 3.43
C LEU A 223 28.55 -2.43 2.44
N TYR A 224 27.33 -1.92 2.67
CA TYR A 224 26.67 -0.89 1.86
C TYR A 224 26.22 0.30 2.71
N ASP A 225 26.25 1.48 2.12
CA ASP A 225 25.55 2.64 2.67
C ASP A 225 24.03 2.59 2.36
N MET A 226 23.26 3.53 2.88
CA MET A 226 21.80 3.61 2.67
C MET A 226 21.42 4.01 1.23
N LEU A 227 22.36 4.45 0.41
CA LEU A 227 22.15 4.75 -1.01
C LEU A 227 22.43 3.53 -1.90
N GLY A 228 22.88 2.42 -1.30
CA GLY A 228 23.22 1.18 -2.02
C GLY A 228 24.65 1.17 -2.59
N ASN A 229 25.49 2.14 -2.22
CA ASN A 229 26.89 2.12 -2.62
C ASN A 229 27.67 1.08 -1.80
N LYS A 230 28.39 0.21 -2.48
CA LYS A 230 29.25 -0.78 -1.84
C LYS A 230 30.52 -0.12 -1.31
N LEU A 231 30.77 -0.25 -0.01
CA LEU A 231 31.88 0.38 0.71
C LEU A 231 33.06 -0.59 0.89
N SER A 232 32.77 -1.86 1.20
CA SER A 232 33.80 -2.91 1.37
C SER A 232 33.22 -4.28 1.11
N ALA A 233 34.12 -5.26 0.85
CA ALA A 233 33.77 -6.65 0.67
C ALA A 233 34.86 -7.56 1.25
N TYR A 234 34.45 -8.70 1.81
CA TYR A 234 35.31 -9.68 2.49
C TYR A 234 34.89 -11.09 2.08
N THR A 235 35.87 -11.94 1.75
CA THR A 235 35.61 -13.35 1.44
C THR A 235 35.42 -14.15 2.70
N LEU A 236 34.40 -15.02 2.68
CA LEU A 236 34.15 -16.02 3.70
C LEU A 236 34.52 -17.38 3.14
N ASN A 237 35.35 -18.12 3.87
CA ASN A 237 35.77 -19.46 3.49
C ASN A 237 35.04 -20.50 4.33
N HIS A 238 35.11 -21.77 3.92
CA HIS A 238 34.62 -22.86 4.76
C HIS A 238 35.27 -22.84 6.16
N GLY A 239 34.54 -23.34 7.15
CA GLY A 239 34.99 -23.32 8.56
C GLY A 239 34.70 -21.97 9.23
N LYS A 240 35.47 -21.69 10.30
CA LYS A 240 35.26 -20.49 11.13
C LYS A 240 35.83 -19.24 10.46
N ASN A 241 35.00 -18.24 10.34
CA ASN A 241 35.37 -16.92 9.86
C ASN A 241 35.30 -15.90 10.99
N LYS A 242 36.29 -15.01 11.05
CA LYS A 242 36.27 -13.81 11.88
C LYS A 242 36.80 -12.65 11.06
N ILE A 243 35.87 -11.79 10.63
CA ILE A 243 36.14 -10.61 9.81
C ILE A 243 36.14 -9.39 10.70
N THR A 244 37.16 -8.54 10.55
CA THR A 244 37.23 -7.23 11.21
C THR A 244 36.90 -6.17 10.18
N ILE A 245 35.90 -5.35 10.46
CA ILE A 245 35.46 -4.23 9.61
C ILE A 245 35.81 -2.95 10.32
N GLU A 246 36.78 -2.20 9.77
CA GLU A 246 37.16 -0.88 10.26
C GLU A 246 36.13 0.15 9.79
N THR A 247 35.47 0.80 10.74
CA THR A 247 34.40 1.76 10.47
C THR A 247 34.72 3.19 10.82
N SER A 248 35.95 3.44 11.32
CA SER A 248 36.39 4.79 11.74
C SER A 248 36.38 5.85 10.62
N GLY A 249 36.46 5.40 9.36
CA GLY A 249 36.39 6.28 8.17
C GLY A 249 34.97 6.54 7.65
N TYR A 250 33.96 5.93 8.23
CA TYR A 250 32.58 6.08 7.77
C TYR A 250 31.80 7.07 8.64
N ALA A 251 30.82 7.74 8.03
CA ALA A 251 29.93 8.65 8.75
C ALA A 251 29.05 7.88 9.75
N ARG A 252 28.62 8.56 10.81
CA ARG A 252 27.60 7.98 11.72
C ARG A 252 26.30 7.77 10.99
N GLY A 253 25.60 6.67 11.27
CA GLY A 253 24.36 6.35 10.58
C GLY A 253 24.07 4.87 10.49
N VAL A 254 23.14 4.52 9.60
CA VAL A 254 22.72 3.15 9.32
C VAL A 254 23.42 2.65 8.06
N TYR A 255 23.88 1.42 8.11
CA TYR A 255 24.55 0.69 7.02
C TYR A 255 23.90 -0.68 6.87
N MET A 256 24.10 -1.32 5.74
CA MET A 256 23.61 -2.66 5.47
C MET A 256 24.77 -3.61 5.17
N VAL A 257 24.85 -4.69 5.92
CA VAL A 257 25.80 -5.78 5.66
C VAL A 257 25.05 -6.88 4.94
N LYS A 258 25.47 -7.22 3.73
CA LYS A 258 24.92 -8.30 2.93
C LYS A 258 25.85 -9.51 3.03
N VAL A 259 25.30 -10.66 3.38
CA VAL A 259 26.03 -11.92 3.44
C VAL A 259 25.48 -12.85 2.35
N ASN A 260 26.32 -13.19 1.39
CA ASN A 260 26.02 -14.15 0.34
C ASN A 260 26.81 -15.42 0.61
N ILE A 261 26.17 -16.56 0.73
CA ILE A 261 26.78 -17.88 0.85
C ILE A 261 26.32 -18.74 -0.32
N THR A 262 27.22 -19.53 -0.89
CA THR A 262 26.90 -20.44 -1.99
C THR A 262 25.68 -21.29 -1.65
N ASP A 263 24.75 -21.41 -2.58
CA ASP A 263 23.51 -22.19 -2.48
C ASP A 263 22.54 -21.75 -1.36
N ARG A 264 22.72 -20.51 -0.80
CA ARG A 264 21.79 -19.90 0.16
C ARG A 264 21.21 -18.59 -0.39
N GLN A 265 20.05 -18.20 0.12
CA GLN A 265 19.52 -16.86 -0.14
C GLN A 265 20.38 -15.81 0.56
N PRO A 266 20.63 -14.64 -0.07
CA PRO A 266 21.37 -13.55 0.55
C PRO A 266 20.68 -13.08 1.83
N GLU A 267 21.47 -12.82 2.87
CA GLU A 267 20.99 -12.23 4.11
C GLU A 267 21.51 -10.82 4.32
N PHE A 268 20.73 -10.02 5.04
CA PHE A 268 21.05 -8.63 5.31
C PHE A 268 21.03 -8.37 6.82
N ILE A 269 22.10 -7.77 7.33
CA ILE A 269 22.23 -7.38 8.73
C ILE A 269 22.35 -5.87 8.80
N LYS A 270 21.49 -5.23 9.59
CA LYS A 270 21.57 -3.79 9.85
C LYS A 270 22.77 -3.49 10.76
N LEU A 271 23.65 -2.56 10.38
CA LEU A 271 24.73 -2.03 11.19
C LEU A 271 24.45 -0.57 11.53
N ILE A 272 24.62 -0.20 12.80
CA ILE A 272 24.48 1.17 13.28
C ILE A 272 25.85 1.68 13.74
N LEU A 273 26.33 2.79 13.16
CA LEU A 273 27.53 3.49 13.58
C LEU A 273 27.16 4.75 14.40
N GLN A 274 27.79 4.88 15.58
CA GLN A 274 27.55 5.98 16.54
C GLN A 274 28.81 6.81 16.81
#